data_dc4e48133765894874378c6cb313fab3
#
_entry.id   dc4e48133765894874378c6cb313fab3
#
_cell.length_a   1.000
_cell.length_b   1.000
_cell.length_c   1.000
_cell.angle_alpha   90.00
_cell.angle_beta   90.00
_cell.angle_gamma   90.00
#
_symmetry.space_group_name_H-M   'P 1'
#
loop_
_entity.id
_entity.type
_entity.pdbx_description
1 polymer ?
#
loop_
_entity_poly.entity_id
_entity_poly.type
_entity_poly.pdbx_seq_one_letter_code
_entity_poly.pdbx_strand_id
1 'polypeptide(L)'
;DAIYIDPPYNTGARDWKYNNDYVEGDDIYRHSKWLAMIERRLKVADQLLNNKCSVLIVTIDEKEQLRLGLLLEQTFPDARIQMISSVISSQASVRDGAFSRCDEFIYFVMFGEAAPGKADDDMLNEGLSATKSQLWFQFVRTGNENLRADRKGMFYPIFVEERTGRI
;
A
#
# COMPACT_ATOMS: atom_id res chain seq x y z
N ASP A 1 -12.53 -1.45 17.90
CA ASP A 1 -13.22 -0.80 16.76
C ASP A 1 -12.21 -0.46 15.67
N ALA A 2 -12.67 -0.36 14.41
CA ALA A 2 -11.82 0.02 13.29
C ALA A 2 -12.55 0.96 12.34
N ILE A 3 -11.84 1.97 11.84
CA ILE A 3 -12.30 2.81 10.74
C ILE A 3 -11.28 2.71 9.61
N TYR A 4 -11.76 2.52 8.38
CA TYR A 4 -10.96 2.55 7.15
C TYR A 4 -11.39 3.74 6.29
N ILE A 5 -10.43 4.53 5.84
CA ILE A 5 -10.65 5.67 4.96
C ILE A 5 -9.77 5.51 3.72
N ASP A 6 -10.40 5.58 2.55
CA ASP A 6 -9.74 5.68 1.25
C ASP A 6 -10.10 7.06 0.64
N PRO A 7 -9.29 8.10 0.92
CA PRO A 7 -9.60 9.45 0.48
C PRO A 7 -9.23 9.65 -1.00
N PRO A 8 -9.77 10.67 -1.68
CA PRO A 8 -9.27 11.05 -2.98
C PRO A 8 -7.79 11.45 -2.88
N TYR A 9 -6.93 10.89 -3.74
CA TYR A 9 -5.47 11.02 -3.65
C TYR A 9 -4.92 12.37 -4.12
N ASN A 10 -5.79 13.27 -4.53
CA ASN A 10 -5.41 14.63 -4.96
C ASN A 10 -4.39 14.64 -6.11
N THR A 11 -4.52 13.72 -7.05
CA THR A 11 -3.57 13.50 -8.15
C THR A 11 -3.56 14.60 -9.22
N GLY A 12 -4.57 15.49 -9.23
CA GLY A 12 -4.78 16.51 -10.24
C GLY A 12 -6.01 16.26 -11.10
N ALA A 13 -6.60 15.10 -10.99
CA ALA A 13 -7.89 14.83 -11.59
C ALA A 13 -8.99 15.66 -10.90
N ARG A 14 -10.03 15.97 -11.67
CA ARG A 14 -11.21 16.69 -11.19
C ARG A 14 -12.21 15.69 -10.58
N ASP A 15 -11.80 15.01 -9.51
CA ASP A 15 -12.49 13.84 -8.95
C ASP A 15 -13.06 14.08 -7.54
N TRP A 16 -12.77 15.21 -6.91
CA TRP A 16 -13.26 15.54 -5.58
C TRP A 16 -13.68 17.00 -5.45
N LYS A 17 -14.50 17.30 -4.41
CA LYS A 17 -15.08 18.61 -4.18
C LYS A 17 -14.67 19.18 -2.82
N TYR A 18 -14.51 20.50 -2.80
CA TYR A 18 -14.40 21.30 -1.59
C TYR A 18 -15.48 22.39 -1.62
N ASN A 19 -16.31 22.45 -0.57
CA ASN A 19 -17.46 23.37 -0.49
C ASN A 19 -18.39 23.30 -1.74
N ASN A 20 -18.69 22.07 -2.19
CA ASN A 20 -19.53 21.73 -3.35
C ASN A 20 -18.93 22.00 -4.75
N ASP A 21 -17.79 22.67 -4.85
CA ASP A 21 -17.10 22.92 -6.11
C ASP A 21 -16.00 21.89 -6.34
N TYR A 22 -15.83 21.42 -7.56
CA TYR A 22 -14.71 20.57 -7.94
C TYR A 22 -13.39 21.32 -7.80
N VAL A 23 -12.36 20.63 -7.31
CA VAL A 23 -11.02 21.20 -7.16
C VAL A 23 -10.22 20.88 -8.42
N GLU A 24 -9.79 21.93 -9.12
CA GLU A 24 -9.02 21.80 -10.36
C GLU A 24 -7.57 21.44 -10.10
N GLY A 25 -6.91 20.83 -11.09
CA GLY A 25 -5.52 20.37 -10.98
C GLY A 25 -4.49 21.49 -10.78
N ASP A 26 -4.77 22.68 -11.30
CA ASP A 26 -3.96 23.90 -11.24
C ASP A 26 -4.31 24.81 -10.05
N ASP A 27 -5.26 24.42 -9.21
CA ASP A 27 -5.63 25.20 -8.02
C ASP A 27 -4.45 25.25 -7.05
N ILE A 28 -3.90 26.45 -6.84
CA ILE A 28 -2.77 26.70 -5.94
C ILE A 28 -3.05 26.33 -4.47
N TYR A 29 -4.33 26.30 -4.07
CA TYR A 29 -4.78 25.93 -2.73
C TYR A 29 -5.27 24.47 -2.63
N ARG A 30 -5.10 23.67 -3.67
CA ARG A 30 -5.62 22.29 -3.70
C ARG A 30 -5.17 21.44 -2.51
N HIS A 31 -3.92 21.55 -2.11
CA HIS A 31 -3.37 20.80 -0.97
C HIS A 31 -4.00 21.25 0.36
N SER A 32 -4.16 22.57 0.56
CA SER A 32 -4.80 23.13 1.76
C SER A 32 -6.29 22.77 1.82
N LYS A 33 -6.98 22.79 0.70
CA LYS A 33 -8.38 22.36 0.60
C LYS A 33 -8.52 20.88 0.91
N TRP A 34 -7.61 20.07 0.41
CA TRP A 34 -7.58 18.63 0.68
C TRP A 34 -7.34 18.36 2.18
N LEU A 35 -6.34 18.99 2.78
CA LEU A 35 -6.07 18.89 4.22
C LEU A 35 -7.30 19.29 5.06
N ALA A 36 -7.94 20.40 4.76
CA ALA A 36 -9.13 20.84 5.46
C ALA A 36 -10.31 19.87 5.29
N MET A 37 -10.44 19.24 4.14
CA MET A 37 -11.44 18.21 3.86
C MET A 37 -11.18 16.94 4.70
N ILE A 38 -9.93 16.47 4.77
CA ILE A 38 -9.53 15.30 5.57
C ILE A 38 -9.63 15.60 7.07
N GLU A 39 -9.13 16.73 7.54
CA GLU A 39 -9.16 17.12 8.95
C GLU A 39 -10.58 17.02 9.54
N ARG A 40 -11.58 17.51 8.81
CA ARG A 40 -12.99 17.41 9.24
C ARG A 40 -13.43 15.96 9.45
N ARG A 41 -12.98 15.03 8.60
CA ARG A 41 -13.30 13.61 8.68
C ARG A 41 -12.54 12.92 9.80
N LEU A 42 -11.28 13.27 9.99
CA LEU A 42 -10.48 12.76 11.11
C LEU A 42 -11.06 13.17 12.45
N LYS A 43 -11.55 14.41 12.60
CA LYS A 43 -12.24 14.86 13.81
C LYS A 43 -13.55 14.10 14.09
N VAL A 44 -14.26 13.67 13.06
CA VAL A 44 -15.42 12.78 13.22
C VAL A 44 -14.98 11.38 13.60
N ALA A 45 -13.92 10.87 12.96
CA ALA A 45 -13.36 9.56 13.31
C ALA A 45 -12.90 9.50 14.76
N ASP A 46 -12.27 10.54 15.27
CA ASP A 46 -11.85 10.67 16.67
C ASP A 46 -13.02 10.51 17.64
N GLN A 47 -14.18 11.08 17.32
CA GLN A 47 -15.38 10.96 18.13
C GLN A 47 -16.02 9.56 18.11
N LEU A 48 -15.75 8.79 17.08
CA LEU A 48 -16.32 7.45 16.86
C LEU A 48 -15.41 6.34 17.38
N LEU A 49 -14.11 6.58 17.44
CA LEU A 49 -13.12 5.59 17.85
C LEU A 49 -13.01 5.52 19.38
N ASN A 50 -12.76 4.32 19.87
CA ASN A 50 -12.50 4.07 21.27
C ASN A 50 -11.01 4.26 21.57
N ASN A 51 -10.67 5.23 22.41
CA ASN A 51 -9.29 5.53 22.80
C ASN A 51 -8.56 4.41 23.56
N LYS A 52 -9.26 3.34 23.97
CA LYS A 52 -8.64 2.22 24.69
C LYS A 52 -8.09 1.14 23.77
N CYS A 53 -8.79 0.84 22.67
CA CYS A 53 -8.39 -0.20 21.74
C CYS A 53 -9.13 -0.03 20.41
N SER A 54 -8.57 0.76 19.52
CA SER A 54 -9.12 0.93 18.16
C SER A 54 -8.03 1.29 17.16
N VAL A 55 -8.35 1.21 15.88
CA VAL A 55 -7.43 1.54 14.79
C VAL A 55 -8.14 2.36 13.73
N LEU A 56 -7.47 3.41 13.26
CA LEU A 56 -7.81 4.12 12.04
C LEU A 56 -6.80 3.75 10.95
N ILE A 57 -7.29 3.35 9.80
CA ILE A 57 -6.48 2.99 8.63
C ILE A 57 -6.78 3.98 7.52
N VAL A 58 -5.75 4.58 6.94
CA VAL A 58 -5.90 5.55 5.85
C VAL A 58 -4.93 5.20 4.72
N THR A 59 -5.46 4.94 3.53
CA THR A 59 -4.67 4.77 2.31
C THR A 59 -4.36 6.10 1.67
N ILE A 60 -3.20 6.22 1.01
CA ILE A 60 -2.79 7.44 0.33
C ILE A 60 -1.68 7.17 -0.68
N ASP A 61 -1.57 8.01 -1.70
CA ASP A 61 -0.45 8.00 -2.62
C ASP A 61 0.67 8.99 -2.23
N GLU A 62 1.70 9.04 -3.06
CA GLU A 62 2.87 9.92 -2.87
C GLU A 62 2.53 11.42 -2.84
N LYS A 63 1.38 11.84 -3.40
CA LYS A 63 1.05 13.27 -3.55
C LYS A 63 0.75 13.95 -2.22
N GLU A 64 0.05 13.26 -1.34
CA GLU A 64 -0.38 13.80 -0.05
C GLU A 64 0.16 13.03 1.16
N GLN A 65 0.96 11.98 0.95
CA GLN A 65 1.48 11.12 2.01
C GLN A 65 2.14 11.91 3.14
N LEU A 66 3.06 12.81 2.83
CA LEU A 66 3.77 13.60 3.86
C LEU A 66 2.83 14.54 4.62
N ARG A 67 1.88 15.18 3.92
CA ARG A 67 0.92 16.09 4.54
C ARG A 67 -0.08 15.36 5.41
N LEU A 68 -0.52 14.19 4.95
CA LEU A 68 -1.40 13.33 5.74
C LEU A 68 -0.70 12.86 7.01
N GLY A 69 0.56 12.43 6.94
CA GLY A 69 1.32 12.01 8.12
C GLY A 69 1.37 13.10 9.18
N LEU A 70 1.75 14.34 8.80
CA LEU A 70 1.78 15.48 9.71
C LEU A 70 0.39 15.80 10.28
N LEU A 71 -0.67 15.72 9.48
CA LEU A 71 -2.03 15.97 9.94
C LEU A 71 -2.49 14.90 10.94
N LEU A 72 -2.14 13.63 10.72
CA LEU A 72 -2.44 12.54 11.64
C LEU A 72 -1.75 12.73 12.99
N GLU A 73 -0.45 13.10 12.98
CA GLU A 73 0.30 13.41 14.21
C GLU A 73 -0.31 14.58 14.99
N GLN A 74 -0.74 15.63 14.30
CA GLN A 74 -1.38 16.78 14.92
C GLN A 74 -2.78 16.46 15.47
N THR A 75 -3.53 15.61 14.77
CA THR A 75 -4.91 15.27 15.16
C THR A 75 -4.95 14.25 16.29
N PHE A 76 -4.00 13.31 16.32
CA PHE A 76 -3.95 12.18 17.25
C PHE A 76 -2.60 12.10 17.97
N PRO A 77 -2.24 13.09 18.79
CA PRO A 77 -0.91 13.18 19.41
C PRO A 77 -0.58 12.02 20.35
N ASP A 78 -1.59 11.37 20.92
CA ASP A 78 -1.44 10.25 21.85
C ASP A 78 -1.49 8.87 21.16
N ALA A 79 -1.77 8.83 19.85
CA ALA A 79 -1.85 7.59 19.11
C ALA A 79 -0.47 7.15 18.58
N ARG A 80 -0.30 5.85 18.43
CA ARG A 80 0.87 5.30 17.75
C ARG A 80 0.59 5.24 16.26
N ILE A 81 1.38 5.95 15.47
CA ILE A 81 1.21 6.04 14.02
C ILE A 81 2.32 5.22 13.35
N GLN A 82 1.92 4.33 12.47
CA GLN A 82 2.83 3.55 11.64
C GLN A 82 2.39 3.63 10.19
N MET A 83 3.33 3.85 9.30
CA MET A 83 3.12 3.81 7.85
C MET A 83 3.76 2.54 7.28
N ILE A 84 3.07 1.91 6.33
CA ILE A 84 3.62 0.85 5.50
C ILE A 84 3.46 1.18 4.02
N SER A 85 4.36 0.68 3.18
CA SER A 85 4.20 0.69 1.72
C SER A 85 3.52 -0.58 1.26
N SER A 86 2.53 -0.45 0.39
CA SER A 86 1.84 -1.56 -0.27
C SER A 86 2.21 -1.59 -1.74
N VAL A 87 2.71 -2.71 -2.22
CA VAL A 87 3.01 -2.89 -3.64
C VAL A 87 1.73 -3.11 -4.43
N ILE A 88 1.37 -2.14 -5.28
CA ILE A 88 0.16 -2.19 -6.12
C ILE A 88 0.39 -2.82 -7.48
N SER A 89 1.61 -2.74 -7.99
CA SER A 89 1.98 -3.34 -9.27
C SER A 89 3.47 -3.63 -9.32
N SER A 90 3.84 -4.86 -9.61
CA SER A 90 5.24 -5.24 -9.83
C SER A 90 5.81 -4.69 -11.16
N GLN A 91 4.94 -4.26 -12.07
CA GLN A 91 5.34 -3.76 -13.39
C GLN A 91 5.40 -2.24 -13.48
N ALA A 92 5.17 -1.52 -12.42
CA ALA A 92 5.17 -0.07 -12.32
C ALA A 92 4.76 0.67 -13.63
N SER A 93 3.89 1.64 -13.56
CA SER A 93 3.54 2.44 -14.74
C SER A 93 4.69 3.38 -15.10
N VAL A 94 5.11 3.35 -16.36
CA VAL A 94 6.11 4.30 -16.88
C VAL A 94 5.51 5.70 -16.84
N ARG A 95 6.27 6.65 -16.27
CA ARG A 95 5.90 8.06 -16.21
C ARG A 95 6.94 8.87 -16.98
N ASP A 96 6.46 9.77 -17.82
CA ASP A 96 7.36 10.67 -18.54
C ASP A 96 8.03 11.65 -17.57
N GLY A 97 9.35 11.75 -17.63
CA GLY A 97 10.15 12.65 -16.80
C GLY A 97 10.24 12.31 -15.30
N ALA A 98 9.76 11.13 -14.87
CA ALA A 98 9.79 10.70 -13.46
C ALA A 98 10.08 9.21 -13.32
N PHE A 99 10.50 8.80 -12.12
CA PHE A 99 10.62 7.39 -11.80
C PHE A 99 9.24 6.71 -11.78
N SER A 100 9.20 5.47 -12.22
CA SER A 100 7.98 4.64 -12.15
C SER A 100 7.63 4.35 -10.69
N ARG A 101 6.33 4.39 -10.38
CA ARG A 101 5.82 4.06 -9.04
C ARG A 101 5.19 2.68 -9.05
N CYS A 102 5.46 1.89 -8.01
CA CYS A 102 4.92 0.55 -7.82
C CYS A 102 4.18 0.38 -6.48
N ASP A 103 4.14 1.41 -5.64
CA ASP A 103 3.60 1.34 -4.29
C ASP A 103 2.62 2.48 -3.96
N GLU A 104 1.84 2.24 -2.93
CA GLU A 104 1.01 3.19 -2.21
C GLU A 104 1.28 3.07 -0.72
N PHE A 105 0.80 4.02 0.07
CA PHE A 105 1.05 4.09 1.50
C PHE A 105 -0.22 3.84 2.29
N ILE A 106 -0.07 3.15 3.42
CA ILE A 106 -1.16 2.88 4.35
C ILE A 106 -0.70 3.36 5.73
N TYR A 107 -1.42 4.30 6.31
CA TYR A 107 -1.23 4.71 7.69
C TYR A 107 -2.11 3.90 8.62
N PHE A 108 -1.53 3.40 9.69
CA PHE A 108 -2.20 2.78 10.82
C PHE A 108 -2.06 3.71 12.03
N VAL A 109 -3.16 4.25 12.50
CA VAL A 109 -3.24 5.06 13.71
C VAL A 109 -3.86 4.20 14.80
N MET A 110 -3.06 3.78 15.76
CA MET A 110 -3.42 2.80 16.79
C MET A 110 -3.62 3.50 18.14
N PHE A 111 -4.80 3.33 18.71
CA PHE A 111 -5.21 3.94 19.98
C PHE A 111 -5.08 2.96 21.14
N GLY A 112 -4.54 3.43 22.26
CA GLY A 112 -4.42 2.66 23.49
C GLY A 112 -3.65 1.34 23.31
N GLU A 113 -4.31 0.22 23.57
CA GLU A 113 -3.73 -1.12 23.51
C GLU A 113 -3.79 -1.76 22.12
N ALA A 114 -4.39 -1.09 21.13
CA ALA A 114 -4.46 -1.63 19.77
C ALA A 114 -3.07 -1.92 19.22
N ALA A 115 -2.84 -3.13 18.76
CA ALA A 115 -1.55 -3.57 18.20
C ALA A 115 -1.79 -4.63 17.13
N PRO A 116 -0.85 -4.78 16.17
CA PRO A 116 -0.88 -5.89 15.25
C PRO A 116 -0.84 -7.21 16.02
N GLY A 117 -1.80 -8.10 15.75
CA GLY A 117 -1.79 -9.46 16.27
C GLY A 117 -0.86 -10.35 15.47
N LYS A 118 -0.39 -11.44 16.07
CA LYS A 118 0.19 -12.53 15.30
C LYS A 118 -0.96 -13.33 14.70
N ALA A 119 -0.94 -13.53 13.39
CA ALA A 119 -1.82 -14.51 12.78
C ALA A 119 -1.26 -15.89 13.10
N ASP A 120 -2.09 -16.77 13.67
CA ASP A 120 -1.74 -18.18 13.90
C ASP A 120 -1.74 -18.97 12.59
N ASP A 121 -2.42 -18.44 11.57
CA ASP A 121 -2.50 -19.02 10.24
C ASP A 121 -1.60 -18.27 9.26
N ASP A 122 -0.90 -19.04 8.45
CA ASP A 122 -0.13 -18.50 7.32
C ASP A 122 -1.07 -18.12 6.19
N MET A 123 -1.62 -16.89 6.24
CA MET A 123 -2.57 -16.39 5.24
C MET A 123 -2.02 -16.40 3.81
N LEU A 124 -0.70 -16.47 3.63
CA LEU A 124 -0.07 -16.58 2.31
C LEU A 124 -0.12 -18.01 1.78
N ASN A 125 -0.36 -18.99 2.64
CA ASN A 125 -0.40 -20.41 2.32
C ASN A 125 -1.76 -21.06 2.63
N GLU A 126 -2.82 -20.28 2.85
CA GLU A 126 -4.19 -20.80 2.94
C GLU A 126 -4.56 -21.55 1.65
N GLY A 127 -4.60 -22.87 1.76
CA GLY A 127 -4.86 -23.79 0.63
C GLY A 127 -3.68 -24.72 0.30
N LEU A 128 -2.50 -24.45 0.83
CA LEU A 128 -1.41 -25.42 0.85
C LEU A 128 -1.54 -26.26 2.13
N SER A 129 -2.58 -27.11 2.18
CA SER A 129 -2.63 -28.14 3.24
C SER A 129 -1.29 -28.88 3.21
N ALA A 130 -0.67 -29.03 4.37
CA ALA A 130 0.60 -29.68 4.56
C ALA A 130 0.55 -31.19 4.25
N THR A 131 0.08 -31.56 3.09
CA THR A 131 0.45 -32.80 2.44
C THR A 131 1.85 -32.59 1.90
N LYS A 132 2.82 -33.32 2.46
CA LYS A 132 4.22 -33.37 2.05
C LYS A 132 4.40 -33.92 0.61
N SER A 133 3.60 -33.50 -0.33
CA SER A 133 3.87 -33.66 -1.75
C SER A 133 4.59 -32.39 -2.20
N GLN A 134 5.84 -32.49 -2.51
CA GLN A 134 6.57 -31.43 -3.18
C GLN A 134 5.76 -31.03 -4.43
N LEU A 135 5.11 -29.87 -4.36
CA LEU A 135 4.43 -29.31 -5.53
C LEU A 135 5.51 -28.78 -6.47
N TRP A 136 5.73 -29.52 -7.53
CA TRP A 136 6.63 -29.09 -8.61
C TRP A 136 5.89 -28.09 -9.48
N PHE A 137 6.35 -26.85 -9.49
CA PHE A 137 5.90 -25.84 -10.43
C PHE A 137 6.88 -25.76 -11.58
N GLN A 138 6.37 -25.63 -12.80
CA GLN A 138 7.22 -25.41 -13.96
C GLN A 138 7.92 -24.05 -13.79
N PHE A 139 9.26 -24.07 -13.70
CA PHE A 139 10.09 -22.87 -13.63
C PHE A 139 10.22 -22.27 -15.04
N VAL A 140 9.16 -21.62 -15.49
CA VAL A 140 9.09 -21.02 -16.81
C VAL A 140 8.47 -19.63 -16.72
N ARG A 141 9.04 -18.70 -17.46
CA ARG A 141 8.42 -17.41 -17.71
C ARG A 141 7.47 -17.54 -18.90
N THR A 142 6.21 -17.16 -18.73
CA THR A 142 5.23 -17.07 -19.81
C THR A 142 5.22 -15.65 -20.39
N GLY A 143 5.03 -15.50 -21.68
CA GLY A 143 4.97 -14.22 -22.40
C GLY A 143 5.82 -14.21 -23.67
N ASN A 144 5.74 -13.13 -24.43
CA ASN A 144 6.37 -13.00 -25.76
C ASN A 144 7.91 -12.91 -25.77
N GLU A 145 8.56 -12.79 -24.59
CA GLU A 145 10.02 -12.65 -24.46
C GLU A 145 10.57 -13.68 -23.46
N ASN A 146 10.22 -14.93 -23.66
CA ASN A 146 10.62 -16.03 -22.78
C ASN A 146 11.85 -16.80 -23.24
N LEU A 147 12.40 -16.46 -24.41
CA LEU A 147 13.55 -17.14 -24.97
C LEU A 147 14.86 -16.44 -24.57
N ARG A 148 15.94 -17.24 -24.44
CA ARG A 148 17.29 -16.73 -24.16
C ARG A 148 17.77 -15.75 -25.22
N ALA A 149 17.35 -15.93 -26.49
CA ALA A 149 17.71 -15.04 -27.57
C ALA A 149 17.21 -13.61 -27.35
N ASP A 150 16.02 -13.47 -26.75
CA ASP A 150 15.36 -12.19 -26.53
C ASP A 150 15.94 -11.44 -25.32
N ARG A 151 16.37 -12.17 -24.28
CA ARG A 151 16.88 -11.59 -23.02
C ARG A 151 18.09 -12.36 -22.49
N LYS A 152 19.20 -12.26 -23.16
CA LYS A 152 20.43 -13.01 -22.84
C LYS A 152 20.93 -12.81 -21.39
N GLY A 153 20.82 -11.60 -20.84
CA GLY A 153 21.27 -11.28 -19.49
C GLY A 153 20.36 -11.78 -18.36
N MET A 154 19.18 -12.33 -18.66
CA MET A 154 18.25 -12.86 -17.67
C MET A 154 18.29 -14.39 -17.57
N PHE A 155 19.12 -15.06 -18.35
CA PHE A 155 19.29 -16.50 -18.31
C PHE A 155 20.64 -16.85 -17.70
N TYR A 156 20.62 -17.73 -16.75
CA TYR A 156 21.80 -18.28 -16.09
C TYR A 156 21.67 -19.81 -16.00
N PRO A 157 22.79 -20.56 -16.05
CA PRO A 157 22.75 -21.99 -15.88
C PRO A 157 22.43 -22.36 -14.44
N ILE A 158 21.60 -23.37 -14.25
CA ILE A 158 21.40 -24.05 -12.97
C ILE A 158 22.11 -25.39 -13.07
N PHE A 159 23.08 -25.62 -12.20
CA PHE A 159 23.81 -26.87 -12.14
C PHE A 159 23.17 -27.77 -11.07
N VAL A 160 22.82 -28.97 -11.46
CA VAL A 160 22.24 -29.97 -10.55
C VAL A 160 23.17 -31.15 -10.51
N GLU A 161 23.55 -31.55 -9.29
CA GLU A 161 24.33 -32.79 -9.10
C GLU A 161 23.42 -34.00 -9.36
N GLU A 162 23.68 -34.75 -10.43
CA GLU A 162 22.82 -35.87 -10.87
C GLU A 162 22.55 -36.90 -9.76
N ARG A 163 23.58 -37.17 -8.92
CA ARG A 163 23.48 -38.17 -7.88
C ARG A 163 22.64 -37.78 -6.66
N THR A 164 22.64 -36.49 -6.29
CA THR A 164 22.01 -36.00 -5.06
C THR A 164 20.80 -35.09 -5.32
N GLY A 165 20.63 -34.62 -6.55
CA GLY A 165 19.62 -33.65 -6.90
C GLY A 165 19.82 -32.26 -6.27
N ARG A 166 21.01 -31.96 -5.71
CA ARG A 166 21.33 -30.66 -5.13
C ARG A 166 21.64 -29.63 -6.20
N ILE A 167 21.20 -28.40 -5.98
CA ILE A 167 21.44 -27.21 -6.79
C ILE A 167 22.59 -26.41 -6.18
#